data_2fca724f8a4dabc199fa15c31ade8e04
#
_entry.id   2fca724f8a4dabc199fa15c31ade8e04
#
_cell.length_a   1.000
_cell.length_b   1.000
_cell.length_c   1.000
_cell.angle_alpha   90.00
_cell.angle_beta   90.00
_cell.angle_gamma   90.00
#
_symmetry.space_group_name_H-M   'P 1'
#
loop_
_entity.id
_entity.type
_entity.pdbx_description
1 polymer ?
#
loop_
_entity_poly.entity_id
_entity_poly.type
_entity_poly.pdbx_seq_one_letter_code
_entity_poly.pdbx_strand_id
1 'polypeptide(L)'
;PLRKIGYGVFRSYKFDRKAAVDYAHRWWNGNNPAFRAFSVDCTNYVSQVLYAGGMPMNFTGKQNSGWWYLGSGEESDKWSYSWTVAHSLRWYLASGKVHIPVEAVVSPDRLEPGDVICYDWDGDGVWQHNTVVVGHNAEGQPLVNAHTVSSQNRFWNYQDSPAWSENTRYLFWHILI
;
A
#
# COMPACT_ATOMS: atom_id res chain seq x y z
N PRO A 1 -12.25 11.38 -16.94
CA PRO A 1 -12.38 11.87 -18.31
C PRO A 1 -11.18 11.43 -19.15
N LEU A 2 -11.42 11.29 -20.48
CA LEU A 2 -10.38 10.98 -21.44
C LEU A 2 -9.84 12.29 -22.01
N ARG A 3 -8.53 12.42 -22.03
CA ARG A 3 -7.85 13.52 -22.73
C ARG A 3 -7.16 12.98 -23.97
N LYS A 4 -7.28 13.68 -25.05
CA LYS A 4 -6.47 13.46 -26.25
C LYS A 4 -5.30 14.42 -26.22
N ILE A 5 -4.10 13.89 -26.27
CA ILE A 5 -2.86 14.65 -26.41
C ILE A 5 -2.09 14.02 -27.58
N GLY A 6 -1.92 14.77 -28.63
CA GLY A 6 -1.37 14.23 -29.86
C GLY A 6 -2.24 13.11 -30.41
N TYR A 7 -1.67 11.98 -30.69
CA TYR A 7 -2.36 10.79 -31.20
C TYR A 7 -2.77 9.79 -30.12
N GLY A 8 -2.53 10.11 -28.84
CA GLY A 8 -2.82 9.23 -27.71
C GLY A 8 -4.09 9.63 -26.97
N VAL A 9 -4.68 8.67 -26.27
CA VAL A 9 -5.77 8.90 -25.34
C VAL A 9 -5.26 8.59 -23.93
N PHE A 10 -5.27 9.61 -23.06
CA PHE A 10 -4.89 9.46 -21.66
C PHE A 10 -6.14 9.35 -20.80
N ARG A 11 -6.17 8.31 -19.96
CA ARG A 11 -7.21 8.17 -18.94
C ARG A 11 -6.75 8.83 -17.65
N SER A 12 -7.55 9.77 -17.12
CA SER A 12 -7.37 10.27 -15.76
C SER A 12 -7.94 9.27 -14.78
N TYR A 13 -7.13 8.83 -13.82
CA TYR A 13 -7.56 8.00 -12.72
C TYR A 13 -7.79 8.86 -11.49
N LYS A 14 -8.79 8.48 -10.69
CA LYS A 14 -9.05 9.10 -9.40
C LYS A 14 -8.91 8.05 -8.32
N PHE A 15 -8.21 8.40 -7.25
CA PHE A 15 -8.13 7.56 -6.07
C PHE A 15 -9.27 7.93 -5.12
N ASP A 16 -10.10 6.95 -4.79
CA ASP A 16 -11.19 7.09 -3.83
C ASP A 16 -10.71 6.68 -2.44
N ARG A 17 -10.35 7.68 -1.63
CA ARG A 17 -9.83 7.46 -0.28
C ARG A 17 -10.84 6.79 0.63
N LYS A 18 -12.12 7.14 0.50
CA LYS A 18 -13.18 6.50 1.29
C LYS A 18 -13.31 5.02 0.97
N ALA A 19 -13.29 4.64 -0.30
CA ALA A 19 -13.34 3.24 -0.70
C ALA A 19 -12.13 2.45 -0.20
N ALA A 20 -10.94 3.06 -0.22
CA ALA A 20 -9.72 2.44 0.32
C ALA A 20 -9.86 2.20 1.83
N VAL A 21 -10.31 3.20 2.58
CA VAL A 21 -10.48 3.09 4.04
C VAL A 21 -11.58 2.11 4.41
N ASP A 22 -12.71 2.11 3.69
CA ASP A 22 -13.79 1.15 3.91
C ASP A 22 -13.30 -0.29 3.71
N TYR A 23 -12.51 -0.53 2.68
CA TYR A 23 -11.89 -1.84 2.46
C TYR A 23 -10.91 -2.19 3.60
N ALA A 24 -10.07 -1.27 4.01
CA ALA A 24 -9.11 -1.48 5.08
C ALA A 24 -9.79 -1.88 6.39
N HIS A 25 -10.89 -1.20 6.76
CA HIS A 25 -11.64 -1.53 7.96
C HIS A 25 -12.43 -2.83 7.86
N ARG A 26 -12.88 -3.18 6.67
CA ARG A 26 -13.56 -4.47 6.47
C ARG A 26 -12.63 -5.65 6.68
N TRP A 27 -11.38 -5.56 6.25
CA TRP A 27 -10.48 -6.70 6.14
C TRP A 27 -9.24 -6.65 7.06
N TRP A 28 -9.17 -5.70 7.99
CA TRP A 28 -8.01 -5.62 8.89
C TRP A 28 -7.83 -6.89 9.73
N ASN A 29 -8.90 -7.57 10.08
CA ASN A 29 -8.94 -8.77 10.92
C ASN A 29 -9.44 -10.00 10.17
N GLY A 30 -9.24 -10.05 8.87
CA GLY A 30 -9.66 -11.17 8.04
C GLY A 30 -9.05 -11.09 6.66
N ASN A 31 -9.38 -12.07 5.84
CA ASN A 31 -8.86 -12.18 4.48
C ASN A 31 -10.02 -12.19 3.49
N ASN A 32 -9.94 -11.33 2.47
CA ASN A 32 -10.87 -11.35 1.36
C ASN A 32 -10.63 -12.62 0.53
N PRO A 33 -11.64 -13.49 0.36
CA PRO A 33 -11.44 -14.75 -0.35
C PRO A 33 -11.13 -14.60 -1.85
N ALA A 34 -11.30 -13.41 -2.42
CA ALA A 34 -10.90 -13.13 -3.80
C ALA A 34 -9.38 -13.12 -3.99
N PHE A 35 -8.62 -13.04 -2.90
CA PHE A 35 -7.16 -13.00 -2.91
C PHE A 35 -6.59 -14.12 -2.03
N ARG A 36 -5.42 -14.60 -2.41
CA ARG A 36 -4.68 -15.55 -1.58
C ARG A 36 -4.23 -14.88 -0.28
N ALA A 37 -4.34 -15.60 0.83
CA ALA A 37 -3.80 -15.16 2.11
C ALA A 37 -2.37 -15.69 2.28
N PHE A 38 -1.50 -14.88 2.83
CA PHE A 38 -0.09 -15.23 3.08
C PHE A 38 0.22 -15.19 4.58
N SER A 39 1.21 -15.95 5.01
CA SER A 39 1.66 -15.91 6.41
C SER A 39 2.27 -14.56 6.77
N VAL A 40 2.97 -13.93 5.83
CA VAL A 40 3.41 -12.54 5.90
C VAL A 40 2.57 -11.76 4.90
N ASP A 41 1.55 -11.07 5.39
CA ASP A 41 0.44 -10.58 4.56
C ASP A 41 0.34 -9.05 4.51
N CYS A 42 1.26 -8.32 5.12
CA CYS A 42 1.16 -6.86 5.21
C CYS A 42 1.07 -6.18 3.84
N THR A 43 1.88 -6.61 2.90
CA THR A 43 1.92 -6.00 1.56
C THR A 43 0.73 -6.41 0.71
N ASN A 44 0.32 -7.68 0.76
CA ASN A 44 -0.89 -8.15 0.09
C ASN A 44 -2.12 -7.35 0.55
N TYR A 45 -2.22 -7.09 1.85
CA TYR A 45 -3.29 -6.28 2.41
C TYR A 45 -3.26 -4.83 1.89
N VAL A 46 -2.12 -4.17 1.97
CA VAL A 46 -1.96 -2.78 1.47
C VAL A 46 -2.26 -2.70 -0.02
N SER A 47 -1.77 -3.66 -0.82
CA SER A 47 -2.06 -3.71 -2.25
C SER A 47 -3.56 -3.83 -2.53
N GLN A 48 -4.27 -4.66 -1.78
CA GLN A 48 -5.73 -4.78 -1.91
C GLN A 48 -6.44 -3.47 -1.55
N VAL A 49 -5.99 -2.78 -0.52
CA VAL A 49 -6.56 -1.48 -0.11
C VAL A 49 -6.37 -0.44 -1.22
N LEU A 50 -5.17 -0.36 -1.78
CA LEU A 50 -4.88 0.56 -2.89
C LEU A 50 -5.75 0.24 -4.11
N TYR A 51 -5.87 -1.03 -4.45
CA TYR A 51 -6.71 -1.47 -5.56
C TYR A 51 -8.19 -1.14 -5.33
N ALA A 52 -8.70 -1.37 -4.13
CA ALA A 52 -10.06 -1.01 -3.75
C ALA A 52 -10.32 0.50 -3.84
N GLY A 53 -9.31 1.32 -3.58
CA GLY A 53 -9.36 2.77 -3.76
C GLY A 53 -9.27 3.24 -5.21
N GLY A 54 -9.05 2.32 -6.14
CA GLY A 54 -9.00 2.66 -7.57
C GLY A 54 -7.59 2.82 -8.14
N MET A 55 -6.54 2.44 -7.41
CA MET A 55 -5.20 2.39 -7.99
C MET A 55 -5.17 1.32 -9.08
N PRO A 56 -4.95 1.68 -10.35
CA PRO A 56 -4.94 0.68 -11.41
C PRO A 56 -3.73 -0.23 -11.30
N MET A 57 -3.92 -1.51 -11.59
CA MET A 57 -2.79 -2.42 -11.73
C MET A 57 -1.92 -2.02 -12.93
N ASN A 58 -0.62 -2.20 -12.77
CA ASN A 58 0.33 -2.19 -13.86
C ASN A 58 0.65 -3.65 -14.18
N PHE A 59 -0.16 -4.25 -15.03
CA PHE A 59 -0.07 -5.68 -15.36
C PHE A 59 0.98 -5.93 -16.43
N THR A 60 2.01 -6.69 -16.09
CA THR A 60 3.07 -7.08 -17.01
C THR A 60 3.08 -8.59 -17.28
N GLY A 61 2.42 -9.38 -16.45
CA GLY A 61 2.50 -10.84 -16.46
C GLY A 61 3.82 -11.40 -15.95
N LYS A 62 4.79 -10.53 -15.63
CA LYS A 62 6.09 -10.91 -15.06
C LYS A 62 6.08 -10.63 -13.57
N GLN A 63 6.49 -11.61 -12.78
CA GLN A 63 6.47 -11.49 -11.32
C GLN A 63 7.39 -10.40 -10.78
N ASN A 64 8.48 -10.10 -11.48
CA ASN A 64 9.48 -9.11 -11.07
C ASN A 64 9.23 -7.70 -11.64
N SER A 65 8.08 -7.43 -12.23
CA SER A 65 7.77 -6.10 -12.77
C SER A 65 6.30 -5.75 -12.64
N GLY A 66 6.02 -4.45 -12.67
CA GLY A 66 4.68 -3.92 -12.50
C GLY A 66 4.15 -4.09 -11.06
N TRP A 67 2.84 -4.00 -10.94
CA TRP A 67 2.12 -4.18 -9.69
C TRP A 67 0.75 -4.75 -10.02
N TRP A 68 0.56 -6.02 -9.73
CA TRP A 68 -0.62 -6.74 -10.22
C TRP A 68 -0.88 -8.03 -9.45
N TYR A 69 -2.13 -8.47 -9.50
CA TYR A 69 -2.60 -9.77 -9.02
C TYR A 69 -3.58 -10.35 -10.03
N LEU A 70 -3.39 -11.59 -10.40
CA LEU A 70 -4.26 -12.31 -11.33
C LEU A 70 -4.90 -13.49 -10.62
N GLY A 71 -6.16 -13.33 -10.22
CA GLY A 71 -6.96 -14.38 -9.60
C GLY A 71 -7.60 -15.27 -10.67
N SER A 72 -7.23 -16.55 -10.69
CA SER A 72 -7.80 -17.55 -11.58
C SER A 72 -8.19 -18.84 -10.85
N GLY A 73 -8.19 -18.83 -9.52
CA GLY A 73 -8.45 -19.94 -8.62
C GLY A 73 -7.23 -20.17 -7.71
N GLU A 74 -7.48 -20.61 -6.47
CA GLU A 74 -6.49 -20.61 -5.38
C GLU A 74 -5.08 -21.06 -5.76
N GLU A 75 -4.93 -22.17 -6.49
CA GLU A 75 -3.61 -22.71 -6.85
C GLU A 75 -3.02 -22.08 -8.12
N SER A 76 -3.84 -21.43 -8.92
CA SER A 76 -3.44 -20.80 -10.17
C SER A 76 -3.33 -19.29 -10.10
N ASP A 77 -3.59 -18.69 -8.94
CA ASP A 77 -3.37 -17.26 -8.74
C ASP A 77 -1.91 -16.89 -8.94
N LYS A 78 -1.69 -15.74 -9.56
CA LYS A 78 -0.36 -15.18 -9.82
C LYS A 78 -0.33 -13.73 -9.37
N TRP A 79 0.85 -13.25 -9.02
CA TRP A 79 1.04 -11.88 -8.54
C TRP A 79 2.48 -11.41 -8.78
N SER A 80 2.63 -10.09 -8.80
CA SER A 80 3.97 -9.48 -8.79
C SER A 80 4.55 -9.45 -7.37
N TYR A 81 5.88 -9.43 -7.25
CA TYR A 81 6.53 -9.25 -5.95
C TYR A 81 6.11 -7.94 -5.29
N SER A 82 5.90 -6.88 -6.06
CA SER A 82 5.42 -5.59 -5.55
C SER A 82 4.04 -5.66 -4.89
N TRP A 83 3.24 -6.68 -5.22
CA TRP A 83 1.94 -6.90 -4.59
C TRP A 83 2.05 -7.56 -3.22
N THR A 84 3.08 -8.38 -2.99
CA THR A 84 3.16 -9.27 -1.81
C THR A 84 4.37 -9.06 -0.92
N VAL A 85 5.39 -8.34 -1.37
CA VAL A 85 6.66 -8.15 -0.67
C VAL A 85 6.89 -6.68 -0.38
N ALA A 86 7.06 -6.32 0.90
CA ALA A 86 7.17 -4.94 1.36
C ALA A 86 8.31 -4.18 0.66
N HIS A 87 9.48 -4.79 0.55
CA HIS A 87 10.63 -4.18 -0.11
C HIS A 87 10.33 -3.87 -1.58
N SER A 88 9.68 -4.79 -2.28
CA SER A 88 9.32 -4.60 -3.69
C SER A 88 8.25 -3.53 -3.89
N LEU A 89 7.25 -3.44 -3.01
CA LEU A 89 6.25 -2.38 -3.07
C LEU A 89 6.88 -1.01 -2.86
N ARG A 90 7.79 -0.90 -1.88
CA ARG A 90 8.53 0.35 -1.63
C ARG A 90 9.21 0.87 -2.90
N TRP A 91 9.89 -0.01 -3.63
CA TRP A 91 10.58 0.38 -4.86
C TRP A 91 9.63 0.63 -6.03
N TYR A 92 8.52 -0.09 -6.10
CA TYR A 92 7.50 0.21 -7.10
C TYR A 92 6.90 1.60 -6.89
N LEU A 93 6.57 1.96 -5.65
CA LEU A 93 6.04 3.29 -5.34
C LEU A 93 7.02 4.42 -5.71
N ALA A 94 8.31 4.17 -5.63
CA ALA A 94 9.35 5.13 -6.02
C ALA A 94 9.65 5.16 -7.53
N SER A 95 9.11 4.22 -8.29
CA SER A 95 9.53 3.97 -9.68
C SER A 95 9.06 5.02 -10.68
N GLY A 96 8.04 5.80 -10.34
CA GLY A 96 7.35 6.68 -11.29
C GLY A 96 6.41 5.94 -12.24
N LYS A 97 6.24 4.62 -12.09
CA LYS A 97 5.39 3.78 -12.95
C LYS A 97 4.01 3.54 -12.37
N VAL A 98 3.71 4.11 -11.22
CA VAL A 98 2.40 4.03 -10.59
C VAL A 98 1.41 4.87 -11.39
N HIS A 99 0.26 4.30 -11.73
CA HIS A 99 -0.69 4.98 -12.62
C HIS A 99 -1.39 6.18 -12.00
N ILE A 100 -1.50 6.23 -10.69
CA ILE A 100 -1.86 7.46 -9.96
C ILE A 100 -0.58 7.92 -9.26
N PRO A 101 -0.09 9.13 -9.53
CA PRO A 101 1.18 9.58 -8.96
C PRO A 101 1.22 9.53 -7.45
N VAL A 102 2.35 9.13 -6.92
CA VAL A 102 2.64 9.15 -5.48
C VAL A 102 3.94 9.91 -5.25
N GLU A 103 4.07 10.55 -4.09
CA GLU A 103 5.29 11.22 -3.68
C GLU A 103 5.66 10.87 -2.25
N ALA A 104 6.95 10.82 -1.98
CA ALA A 104 7.45 10.73 -0.61
C ALA A 104 7.33 12.09 0.07
N VAL A 105 6.73 12.11 1.25
CA VAL A 105 6.62 13.33 2.08
C VAL A 105 7.51 13.18 3.30
N VAL A 106 7.92 14.32 3.88
CA VAL A 106 8.96 14.34 4.93
C VAL A 106 8.42 14.07 6.33
N SER A 107 7.11 14.19 6.54
CA SER A 107 6.52 13.99 7.85
C SER A 107 5.17 13.27 7.77
N PRO A 108 4.84 12.48 8.81
CA PRO A 108 3.63 11.66 8.80
C PRO A 108 2.33 12.47 8.84
N ASP A 109 2.35 13.67 9.42
CA ASP A 109 1.17 14.53 9.52
C ASP A 109 0.66 15.04 8.17
N ARG A 110 1.44 14.87 7.11
CA ARG A 110 1.03 15.17 5.74
C ARG A 110 0.25 14.06 5.05
N LEU A 111 0.20 12.88 5.66
CA LEU A 111 -0.50 11.75 5.07
C LEU A 111 -2.01 11.88 5.23
N GLU A 112 -2.71 11.39 4.24
CA GLU A 112 -4.18 11.33 4.21
C GLU A 112 -4.65 9.87 4.19
N PRO A 113 -5.92 9.61 4.56
CA PRO A 113 -6.46 8.24 4.50
C PRO A 113 -6.27 7.60 3.12
N GLY A 114 -5.79 6.36 3.12
CA GLY A 114 -5.41 5.62 1.91
C GLY A 114 -3.93 5.69 1.56
N ASP A 115 -3.19 6.63 2.14
CA ASP A 115 -1.74 6.72 1.96
C ASP A 115 -1.01 5.57 2.66
N VAL A 116 0.24 5.35 2.31
CA VAL A 116 1.02 4.18 2.71
C VAL A 116 2.26 4.60 3.50
N ILE A 117 2.55 3.85 4.55
CA ILE A 117 3.83 3.97 5.28
C ILE A 117 4.62 2.68 5.09
N CYS A 118 5.89 2.81 4.71
CA CYS A 118 6.84 1.70 4.67
C CYS A 118 7.81 1.79 5.84
N TYR A 119 8.17 0.63 6.40
CA TYR A 119 9.01 0.50 7.59
C TYR A 119 10.24 -0.35 7.29
N ASP A 120 11.40 0.19 7.65
CA ASP A 120 12.68 -0.49 7.64
C ASP A 120 13.15 -0.59 9.11
N TRP A 121 12.93 -1.75 9.73
CA TRP A 121 13.14 -1.91 11.17
C TRP A 121 14.59 -1.74 11.61
N ASP A 122 15.52 -2.17 10.77
CA ASP A 122 16.95 -2.21 11.10
C ASP A 122 17.71 -0.99 10.58
N GLY A 123 17.08 -0.17 9.75
CA GLY A 123 17.72 0.97 9.11
C GLY A 123 18.81 0.59 8.10
N ASP A 124 18.70 -0.59 7.50
CA ASP A 124 19.69 -1.17 6.58
C ASP A 124 19.29 -1.05 5.10
N GLY A 125 18.18 -0.42 4.81
CA GLY A 125 17.66 -0.25 3.45
C GLY A 125 16.79 -1.40 2.96
N VAL A 126 16.55 -2.41 3.78
CA VAL A 126 15.60 -3.50 3.48
C VAL A 126 14.28 -3.20 4.18
N TRP A 127 13.23 -3.04 3.39
CA TRP A 127 11.90 -2.64 3.87
C TRP A 127 11.08 -3.90 4.18
N GLN A 128 10.60 -4.02 5.44
CA GLN A 128 10.03 -5.27 5.95
C GLN A 128 8.55 -5.19 6.25
N HIS A 129 7.99 -3.98 6.34
CA HIS A 129 6.59 -3.80 6.69
C HIS A 129 5.99 -2.61 5.96
N ASN A 130 4.68 -2.63 5.77
CA ASN A 130 3.94 -1.45 5.34
C ASN A 130 2.53 -1.47 5.93
N THR A 131 1.95 -0.29 6.00
CA THR A 131 0.63 -0.04 6.57
C THR A 131 -0.12 0.94 5.69
N VAL A 132 -1.42 1.01 5.88
CA VAL A 132 -2.29 2.00 5.23
C VAL A 132 -2.85 2.95 6.28
N VAL A 133 -2.80 4.24 5.97
CA VAL A 133 -3.41 5.29 6.81
C VAL A 133 -4.93 5.21 6.69
N VAL A 134 -5.63 5.19 7.82
CA VAL A 134 -7.10 5.13 7.85
C VAL A 134 -7.75 6.31 8.56
N GLY A 135 -6.97 7.14 9.24
CA GLY A 135 -7.47 8.31 9.95
C GLY A 135 -6.35 9.02 10.70
N HIS A 136 -6.74 9.91 11.58
CA HIS A 136 -5.83 10.71 12.41
C HIS A 136 -6.34 10.76 13.84
N ASN A 137 -5.42 10.89 14.80
CA ASN A 137 -5.76 11.14 16.18
C ASN A 137 -6.07 12.64 16.43
N ALA A 138 -6.34 13.00 17.68
CA ALA A 138 -6.67 14.38 18.05
C ALA A 138 -5.52 15.38 17.78
N GLU A 139 -4.27 14.91 17.73
CA GLU A 139 -3.09 15.73 17.44
C GLU A 139 -2.73 15.75 15.95
N GLY A 140 -3.58 15.17 15.10
CA GLY A 140 -3.35 15.14 13.64
C GLY A 140 -2.34 14.10 13.18
N GLN A 141 -1.97 13.16 14.03
CA GLN A 141 -1.04 12.08 13.68
C GLN A 141 -1.76 10.90 13.06
N PRO A 142 -1.19 10.23 12.04
CA PRO A 142 -1.85 9.12 11.37
C PRO A 142 -2.13 7.92 12.28
N LEU A 143 -3.28 7.32 12.05
CA LEU A 143 -3.64 5.99 12.54
C LEU A 143 -3.67 5.05 11.36
N VAL A 144 -3.16 3.83 11.54
CA VAL A 144 -2.97 2.87 10.46
C VAL A 144 -3.64 1.53 10.74
N ASN A 145 -3.99 0.84 9.67
CA ASN A 145 -4.37 -0.57 9.70
C ASN A 145 -3.29 -1.42 9.03
N ALA A 146 -3.15 -2.65 9.44
CA ALA A 146 -2.16 -3.58 8.90
C ALA A 146 -2.54 -5.04 9.08
N HIS A 147 -1.95 -5.89 8.26
CA HIS A 147 -1.87 -7.34 8.43
C HIS A 147 -0.50 -7.77 8.93
N THR A 148 -0.30 -9.05 9.04
CA THR A 148 0.74 -9.86 9.68
C THR A 148 0.44 -9.99 11.16
N VAL A 149 0.53 -8.93 11.94
CA VAL A 149 -0.20 -8.80 13.21
C VAL A 149 -1.35 -7.86 12.94
N SER A 150 -2.57 -8.38 12.89
CA SER A 150 -3.75 -7.60 12.54
C SER A 150 -3.89 -6.39 13.44
N SER A 151 -3.91 -5.21 12.85
CA SER A 151 -3.97 -3.94 13.57
C SER A 151 -5.02 -3.02 12.95
N GLN A 152 -5.78 -2.35 13.83
CA GLN A 152 -6.77 -1.35 13.42
C GLN A 152 -6.57 -0.07 14.24
N ASN A 153 -6.57 1.07 13.56
CA ASN A 153 -6.40 2.39 14.19
C ASN A 153 -5.16 2.46 15.10
N ARG A 154 -4.08 1.81 14.69
CA ARG A 154 -2.83 1.77 15.43
C ARG A 154 -2.04 3.05 15.15
N PHE A 155 -1.33 3.55 16.18
CA PHE A 155 -0.45 4.71 15.99
C PHE A 155 0.66 4.40 14.99
N TRP A 156 0.95 5.31 14.10
CA TRP A 156 1.77 5.10 12.90
C TRP A 156 3.20 4.64 13.17
N ASN A 157 3.81 5.04 14.30
CA ASN A 157 5.25 4.85 14.50
C ASN A 157 5.67 3.44 14.91
N TYR A 158 4.74 2.60 15.35
CA TYR A 158 5.00 1.22 15.74
C TYR A 158 6.00 1.03 16.88
N GLN A 159 6.23 2.04 17.73
CA GLN A 159 7.15 1.89 18.87
C GLN A 159 6.67 0.85 19.88
N ASP A 160 5.41 0.47 19.83
CA ASP A 160 4.82 -0.62 20.62
C ASP A 160 5.08 -2.02 20.03
N SER A 161 5.70 -2.11 18.87
CA SER A 161 6.02 -3.38 18.20
C SER A 161 7.37 -3.91 18.68
N PRO A 162 7.51 -5.24 18.90
CA PRO A 162 8.82 -5.84 19.15
C PRO A 162 9.78 -5.74 17.97
N ALA A 163 9.29 -5.49 16.76
CA ALA A 163 10.13 -5.28 15.58
C ALA A 163 10.81 -3.90 15.56
N TRP A 164 10.22 -2.92 16.23
CA TRP A 164 10.75 -1.56 16.26
C TRP A 164 12.12 -1.50 16.95
N SER A 165 13.02 -0.68 16.41
CA SER A 165 14.32 -0.35 17.00
C SER A 165 14.59 1.14 16.85
N GLU A 166 15.61 1.65 17.54
CA GLU A 166 16.05 3.05 17.36
C GLU A 166 16.58 3.33 15.96
N ASN A 167 16.90 2.30 15.19
CA ASN A 167 17.35 2.40 13.81
C ASN A 167 16.20 2.36 12.80
N THR A 168 14.97 2.16 13.24
CA THR A 168 13.81 2.09 12.37
C THR A 168 13.68 3.34 11.53
N ARG A 169 13.52 3.16 10.22
CA ARG A 169 13.27 4.21 9.25
C ARG A 169 11.89 4.06 8.66
N TYR A 170 11.30 5.19 8.27
CA TYR A 170 9.97 5.27 7.69
C TYR A 170 10.05 5.96 6.35
N LEU A 171 9.19 5.53 5.41
CA LEU A 171 8.87 6.29 4.21
C LEU A 171 7.37 6.54 4.17
N PHE A 172 7.01 7.78 3.94
CA PHE A 172 5.64 8.26 3.92
C PHE A 172 5.24 8.53 2.47
N TRP A 173 4.36 7.71 1.93
CA TRP A 173 3.92 7.79 0.54
C TRP A 173 2.56 8.45 0.46
N HIS A 174 2.51 9.64 -0.14
CA HIS A 174 1.29 10.39 -0.36
C HIS A 174 0.80 10.21 -1.79
N ILE A 175 -0.47 9.82 -1.95
CA ILE A 175 -1.11 9.62 -3.24
C ILE A 175 -1.64 10.97 -3.73
N LEU A 176 -1.20 11.37 -4.91
CA LEU A 176 -1.57 12.64 -5.53
C LEU A 176 -2.85 12.44 -6.35
N ILE A 177 -3.91 13.12 -5.94
CA ILE A 177 -5.20 13.08 -6.64
C ILE A 177 -5.59 14.44 -7.15
#